data_5cc53334aedc1da4c238fb59622c56df
#
_entry.id   5cc53334aedc1da4c238fb59622c56df
#
_cell.length_a   1.000
_cell.length_b   1.000
_cell.length_c   1.000
_cell.angle_alpha   90.00
_cell.angle_beta   90.00
_cell.angle_gamma   90.00
#
_symmetry.space_group_name_H-M   'P 1'
#
loop_
_entity.id
_entity.type
_entity.pdbx_description
1 polymer ?
#
loop_
_entity_poly.entity_id
_entity_poly.type
_entity_poly.pdbx_seq_one_letter_code
_entity_poly.pdbx_strand_id
1 'polypeptide(L)'
;MPRTVEVDGRSSIDVAPDTFVVTIEVEVGDSTAARARDLEEDHRNTLREALPDVVDDTDITVTGRYVGESTAAFEEVTTGDYTARTTLDIRCAPNALDDIVVTATDTGATIESVTPIVSDGRREELREELVTAATENARDQANHIAETLDRPITDLVSISTSDPGPLDSFADEIIPSGVSANYDPGPVELAACVTATYELGTRDDTLDQDRH
;
A
#
# COMPACT_ATOMS: atom_id res chain seq x y z
N MET A 1 -3.82 -8.81 -42.63
CA MET A 1 -3.54 -8.73 -41.21
C MET A 1 -4.83 -8.28 -40.54
N PRO A 2 -5.29 -8.93 -39.46
CA PRO A 2 -6.42 -8.44 -38.70
C PRO A 2 -6.12 -7.03 -38.21
N ARG A 3 -7.12 -6.19 -38.23
CA ARG A 3 -7.00 -4.84 -37.65
C ARG A 3 -7.45 -4.93 -36.20
N THR A 4 -6.63 -4.42 -35.30
CA THR A 4 -6.92 -4.46 -33.88
C THR A 4 -6.91 -3.06 -33.30
N VAL A 5 -7.66 -2.88 -32.20
CA VAL A 5 -7.59 -1.73 -31.32
C VAL A 5 -7.16 -2.20 -29.95
N GLU A 6 -6.20 -1.50 -29.35
CA GLU A 6 -5.75 -1.71 -27.97
C GLU A 6 -6.20 -0.51 -27.14
N VAL A 7 -6.76 -0.78 -26.00
CA VAL A 7 -7.32 0.22 -25.08
C VAL A 7 -6.98 -0.12 -23.63
N ASP A 8 -6.86 0.91 -22.81
CA ASP A 8 -6.66 0.79 -21.37
C ASP A 8 -7.94 1.24 -20.65
N GLY A 9 -8.55 0.33 -19.90
CA GLY A 9 -9.61 0.66 -18.96
C GLY A 9 -9.05 0.88 -17.56
N ARG A 10 -9.53 1.89 -16.86
CA ARG A 10 -9.13 2.21 -15.49
C ARG A 10 -10.35 2.38 -14.61
N SER A 11 -10.21 1.95 -13.36
CA SER A 11 -11.21 2.19 -12.31
C SER A 11 -10.49 2.49 -11.01
N SER A 12 -11.02 3.41 -10.22
CA SER A 12 -10.53 3.69 -8.86
C SER A 12 -11.67 3.99 -7.90
N ILE A 13 -11.42 3.74 -6.62
CA ILE A 13 -12.34 4.02 -5.52
C ILE A 13 -11.57 4.52 -4.31
N ASP A 14 -12.12 5.53 -3.65
CA ASP A 14 -11.63 6.03 -2.37
C ASP A 14 -12.27 5.24 -1.23
N VAL A 15 -11.45 4.61 -0.37
CA VAL A 15 -11.91 3.74 0.72
C VAL A 15 -11.37 4.24 2.05
N ALA A 16 -12.24 4.33 3.05
CA ALA A 16 -11.76 4.60 4.41
C ALA A 16 -10.86 3.44 4.90
N PRO A 17 -9.69 3.74 5.46
CA PRO A 17 -8.79 2.72 6.00
C PRO A 17 -9.46 1.98 7.17
N ASP A 18 -9.25 0.70 7.25
CA ASP A 18 -9.73 -0.18 8.30
C ASP A 18 -8.60 -0.77 9.15
N THR A 19 -7.37 -0.49 8.76
CA THR A 19 -6.14 -0.99 9.40
C THR A 19 -5.07 0.11 9.38
N PHE A 20 -4.19 0.10 10.37
CA PHE A 20 -3.00 0.93 10.42
C PHE A 20 -1.76 0.07 10.53
N VAL A 21 -0.67 0.52 9.92
CA VAL A 21 0.69 0.01 10.18
C VAL A 21 1.44 1.08 10.94
N VAL A 22 1.82 0.76 12.18
CA VAL A 22 2.65 1.62 13.02
C VAL A 22 4.07 1.11 12.92
N THR A 23 4.97 1.89 12.32
CA THR A 23 6.40 1.57 12.27
C THR A 23 7.08 2.14 13.50
N ILE A 24 7.70 1.27 14.28
CA ILE A 24 8.33 1.59 15.57
C ILE A 24 9.80 1.21 15.50
N GLU A 25 10.65 2.09 15.99
CA GLU A 25 12.07 1.84 16.16
C GLU A 25 12.43 1.69 17.64
N VAL A 26 13.12 0.60 17.98
CA VAL A 26 13.79 0.38 19.27
C VAL A 26 15.27 0.51 19.04
N GLU A 27 15.90 1.54 19.65
CA GLU A 27 17.32 1.80 19.56
C GLU A 27 17.96 1.87 20.95
N VAL A 28 19.13 1.23 21.08
CA VAL A 28 19.91 1.24 22.32
C VAL A 28 21.39 1.33 22.00
N GLY A 29 22.12 2.19 22.75
CA GLY A 29 23.58 2.30 22.68
C GLY A 29 24.26 1.68 23.90
N ASP A 30 25.46 1.06 23.69
CA ASP A 30 26.34 0.59 24.77
C ASP A 30 27.82 0.64 24.31
N SER A 31 28.72 0.45 25.26
CA SER A 31 30.19 0.40 25.03
C SER A 31 30.63 -0.82 24.22
N THR A 32 29.79 -1.86 24.05
CA THR A 32 30.08 -3.04 23.23
C THR A 32 28.87 -3.48 22.42
N ALA A 33 29.10 -3.97 21.21
CA ALA A 33 28.04 -4.44 20.32
C ALA A 33 27.21 -5.57 20.94
N ALA A 34 27.81 -6.46 21.73
CA ALA A 34 27.10 -7.57 22.37
C ALA A 34 26.10 -7.04 23.41
N ARG A 35 26.51 -6.07 24.24
CA ARG A 35 25.62 -5.47 25.25
C ARG A 35 24.54 -4.62 24.63
N ALA A 36 24.86 -3.82 23.59
CA ALA A 36 23.86 -3.04 22.88
C ALA A 36 22.77 -3.95 22.31
N ARG A 37 23.13 -5.08 21.70
CA ARG A 37 22.17 -6.08 21.20
C ARG A 37 21.33 -6.69 22.30
N ASP A 38 21.94 -7.11 23.43
CA ASP A 38 21.21 -7.76 24.51
C ASP A 38 20.23 -6.78 25.17
N LEU A 39 20.62 -5.51 25.35
CA LEU A 39 19.74 -4.44 25.86
C LEU A 39 18.61 -4.10 24.88
N GLU A 40 18.88 -4.07 23.59
CA GLU A 40 17.83 -3.87 22.57
C GLU A 40 16.81 -5.00 22.62
N GLU A 41 17.26 -6.27 22.74
CA GLU A 41 16.37 -7.42 22.86
C GLU A 41 15.49 -7.35 24.12
N ASP A 42 16.05 -6.96 25.28
CA ASP A 42 15.30 -6.76 26.52
C ASP A 42 14.28 -5.64 26.36
N HIS A 43 14.64 -4.52 25.73
CA HIS A 43 13.76 -3.40 25.48
C HIS A 43 12.61 -3.78 24.53
N ARG A 44 12.91 -4.46 23.43
CA ARG A 44 11.90 -4.96 22.50
C ARG A 44 10.94 -5.96 23.15
N ASN A 45 11.42 -6.83 24.02
CA ASN A 45 10.56 -7.74 24.78
C ASN A 45 9.67 -6.98 25.75
N THR A 46 10.19 -5.94 26.44
CA THR A 46 9.39 -5.04 27.30
C THR A 46 8.28 -4.35 26.51
N LEU A 47 8.57 -3.84 25.31
CA LEU A 47 7.56 -3.26 24.42
C LEU A 47 6.48 -4.29 24.08
N ARG A 48 6.86 -5.51 23.66
CA ARG A 48 5.89 -6.57 23.31
C ARG A 48 4.99 -6.96 24.46
N GLU A 49 5.53 -7.07 25.68
CA GLU A 49 4.76 -7.38 26.88
C GLU A 49 3.83 -6.25 27.31
N ALA A 50 4.16 -5.01 26.96
CA ALA A 50 3.36 -3.84 27.29
C ALA A 50 2.26 -3.54 26.25
N LEU A 51 2.38 -4.08 25.02
CA LEU A 51 1.38 -3.86 23.97
C LEU A 51 0.00 -4.38 24.42
N PRO A 52 -1.08 -3.71 23.97
CA PRO A 52 -2.44 -4.13 24.32
C PRO A 52 -2.76 -5.56 23.85
N ASP A 53 -3.61 -6.28 24.60
CA ASP A 53 -4.06 -7.65 24.28
C ASP A 53 -4.76 -7.76 22.90
N VAL A 54 -5.09 -6.63 22.26
CA VAL A 54 -5.69 -6.59 20.92
C VAL A 54 -4.68 -6.71 19.79
N VAL A 55 -3.38 -6.71 20.11
CA VAL A 55 -2.29 -6.92 19.15
C VAL A 55 -1.77 -8.34 19.30
N ASP A 56 -2.04 -9.17 18.32
CA ASP A 56 -1.50 -10.53 18.27
C ASP A 56 -0.04 -10.53 17.81
N ASP A 57 0.73 -11.55 18.22
CA ASP A 57 2.12 -11.73 17.77
C ASP A 57 2.25 -11.81 16.24
N THR A 58 1.20 -12.21 15.53
CA THR A 58 1.13 -12.28 14.06
C THR A 58 1.03 -10.91 13.41
N ASP A 59 0.60 -9.89 14.17
CA ASP A 59 0.48 -8.52 13.70
C ASP A 59 1.78 -7.73 13.84
N ILE A 60 2.79 -8.31 14.50
CA ILE A 60 4.10 -7.71 14.72
C ILE A 60 5.12 -8.32 13.76
N THR A 61 5.66 -7.50 12.87
CA THR A 61 6.69 -7.91 11.91
C THR A 61 7.98 -7.15 12.16
N VAL A 62 9.11 -7.87 12.24
CA VAL A 62 10.44 -7.23 12.27
C VAL A 62 10.86 -6.93 10.84
N THR A 63 10.97 -5.66 10.49
CA THR A 63 11.31 -5.19 9.14
C THR A 63 12.77 -4.80 8.98
N GLY A 64 13.46 -4.49 10.11
CA GLY A 64 14.87 -4.14 10.09
C GLY A 64 15.61 -4.53 11.37
N ARG A 65 16.89 -4.87 11.25
CA ARG A 65 17.81 -5.03 12.38
C ARG A 65 19.18 -4.51 12.02
N TYR A 66 19.79 -3.78 12.93
CA TYR A 66 21.13 -3.26 12.79
C TYR A 66 21.91 -3.39 14.11
N VAL A 67 23.18 -3.76 14.04
CA VAL A 67 24.13 -3.64 15.15
C VAL A 67 25.45 -3.18 14.56
N GLY A 68 25.98 -2.07 15.03
CA GLY A 68 27.21 -1.50 14.50
C GLY A 68 27.80 -0.41 15.38
N GLU A 69 28.90 0.19 14.93
CA GLU A 69 29.47 1.35 15.59
C GLU A 69 28.50 2.54 15.49
N SER A 70 28.37 3.26 16.61
CA SER A 70 27.56 4.48 16.65
C SER A 70 28.18 5.52 15.72
N THR A 71 27.49 5.88 14.64
CA THR A 71 27.94 6.96 13.74
C THR A 71 27.54 8.30 14.31
N ALA A 72 28.24 8.76 15.33
CA ALA A 72 27.99 9.98 16.10
C ALA A 72 28.11 11.30 15.30
N ALA A 73 27.90 11.29 13.98
CA ALA A 73 28.04 12.53 13.19
C ALA A 73 26.83 13.47 13.28
N PHE A 74 25.62 12.99 13.64
CA PHE A 74 24.40 13.81 13.59
C PHE A 74 23.32 13.53 14.66
N GLU A 75 23.50 12.57 15.60
CA GLU A 75 22.47 12.25 16.59
C GLU A 75 22.99 12.35 18.02
N GLU A 76 22.39 13.25 18.80
CA GLU A 76 22.72 13.55 20.21
C GLU A 76 22.28 12.48 21.23
N VAL A 77 21.74 11.33 20.80
CA VAL A 77 20.95 10.44 21.69
C VAL A 77 21.62 9.10 22.05
N THR A 78 22.60 8.62 21.29
CA THR A 78 23.23 7.33 21.60
C THR A 78 24.44 7.48 22.54
N THR A 79 24.26 7.11 23.79
CA THR A 79 25.33 6.98 24.79
C THR A 79 26.06 5.63 24.61
N GLY A 80 27.05 5.55 23.68
CA GLY A 80 27.86 4.35 23.52
C GLY A 80 28.63 4.30 22.22
N ASP A 81 29.64 3.45 22.16
CA ASP A 81 30.46 3.24 20.96
C ASP A 81 29.75 2.36 19.91
N TYR A 82 28.71 1.63 20.34
CA TYR A 82 27.93 0.73 19.50
C TYR A 82 26.44 0.98 19.70
N THR A 83 25.69 0.83 18.60
CA THR A 83 24.23 0.95 18.57
C THR A 83 23.62 -0.36 18.06
N ALA A 84 22.56 -0.83 18.73
CA ALA A 84 21.65 -1.85 18.23
C ALA A 84 20.29 -1.23 17.98
N ARG A 85 19.69 -1.54 16.84
CA ARG A 85 18.43 -0.98 16.39
C ARG A 85 17.56 -2.07 15.76
N THR A 86 16.27 -2.09 16.11
CA THR A 86 15.29 -2.94 15.44
C THR A 86 14.08 -2.11 15.05
N THR A 87 13.64 -2.27 13.81
CA THR A 87 12.42 -1.67 13.29
C THR A 87 11.33 -2.72 13.26
N LEU A 88 10.15 -2.37 13.78
CA LEU A 88 8.97 -3.20 13.89
C LEU A 88 7.80 -2.54 13.18
N ASP A 89 7.06 -3.29 12.38
CA ASP A 89 5.75 -2.90 11.88
C ASP A 89 4.68 -3.61 12.70
N ILE A 90 3.77 -2.83 13.28
CA ILE A 90 2.63 -3.31 14.03
C ILE A 90 1.36 -2.98 13.27
N ARG A 91 0.61 -4.03 12.87
CA ARG A 91 -0.71 -3.86 12.27
C ARG A 91 -1.77 -3.79 13.34
N CYS A 92 -2.67 -2.82 13.24
CA CYS A 92 -3.73 -2.65 14.22
C CYS A 92 -5.01 -2.07 13.62
N ALA A 93 -6.12 -2.31 14.30
CA ALA A 93 -7.37 -1.64 14.01
C ALA A 93 -7.33 -0.17 14.49
N PRO A 94 -8.15 0.72 13.91
CA PRO A 94 -8.15 2.16 14.26
C PRO A 94 -8.33 2.45 15.75
N ASN A 95 -9.11 1.65 16.45
CA ASN A 95 -9.38 1.81 17.87
C ASN A 95 -8.22 1.42 18.80
N ALA A 96 -7.21 0.71 18.30
CA ALA A 96 -6.02 0.31 19.07
C ALA A 96 -4.82 1.25 18.83
N LEU A 97 -4.91 2.13 17.85
CA LEU A 97 -3.79 2.98 17.41
C LEU A 97 -3.24 3.84 18.54
N ASP A 98 -4.11 4.56 19.27
CA ASP A 98 -3.69 5.48 20.33
C ASP A 98 -2.98 4.72 21.47
N ASP A 99 -3.51 3.56 21.86
CA ASP A 99 -2.94 2.74 22.93
C ASP A 99 -1.54 2.20 22.54
N ILE A 100 -1.35 1.80 21.26
CA ILE A 100 -0.06 1.34 20.75
C ILE A 100 0.97 2.48 20.74
N VAL A 101 0.58 3.66 20.26
CA VAL A 101 1.47 4.83 20.20
C VAL A 101 1.89 5.26 21.62
N VAL A 102 0.95 5.32 22.57
CA VAL A 102 1.24 5.64 23.97
C VAL A 102 2.16 4.59 24.57
N THR A 103 1.85 3.30 24.41
CA THR A 103 2.66 2.21 24.94
C THR A 103 4.10 2.22 24.38
N ALA A 104 4.25 2.41 23.09
CA ALA A 104 5.57 2.50 22.46
C ALA A 104 6.38 3.67 23.01
N THR A 105 5.75 4.84 23.14
CA THR A 105 6.40 6.04 23.69
C THR A 105 6.78 5.86 25.16
N ASP A 106 5.89 5.30 25.99
CA ASP A 106 6.12 5.06 27.42
C ASP A 106 7.24 4.03 27.66
N THR A 107 7.41 3.07 26.75
CA THR A 107 8.52 2.11 26.79
C THR A 107 9.83 2.67 26.22
N GLY A 108 9.84 3.90 25.69
CA GLY A 108 11.02 4.57 25.16
C GLY A 108 11.35 4.20 23.73
N ALA A 109 10.44 3.57 23.00
CA ALA A 109 10.56 3.34 21.57
C ALA A 109 10.15 4.60 20.76
N THR A 110 10.65 4.72 19.55
CA THR A 110 10.35 5.85 18.67
C THR A 110 9.33 5.44 17.62
N ILE A 111 8.29 6.26 17.40
CA ILE A 111 7.36 6.07 16.30
C ILE A 111 7.97 6.70 15.04
N GLU A 112 8.26 5.88 14.04
CA GLU A 112 8.80 6.33 12.75
C GLU A 112 7.68 6.80 11.81
N SER A 113 6.61 6.00 11.70
CA SER A 113 5.46 6.34 10.86
C SER A 113 4.17 5.66 11.31
N VAL A 114 3.04 6.22 10.89
CA VAL A 114 1.70 5.63 10.99
C VAL A 114 1.08 5.68 9.60
N THR A 115 0.90 4.51 8.99
CA THR A 115 0.38 4.38 7.63
C THR A 115 -1.01 3.77 7.62
N PRO A 116 -2.03 4.52 7.16
CA PRO A 116 -3.38 3.96 6.99
C PRO A 116 -3.40 3.01 5.78
N ILE A 117 -3.99 1.85 5.94
CA ILE A 117 -4.13 0.87 4.87
C ILE A 117 -5.55 0.28 4.85
N VAL A 118 -5.89 -0.35 3.73
CA VAL A 118 -7.06 -1.22 3.63
C VAL A 118 -6.60 -2.66 3.86
N SER A 119 -7.28 -3.39 4.73
CA SER A 119 -6.96 -4.80 5.04
C SER A 119 -6.96 -5.67 3.77
N ASP A 120 -6.15 -6.73 3.78
CA ASP A 120 -5.97 -7.59 2.61
C ASP A 120 -7.30 -8.23 2.16
N GLY A 121 -8.16 -8.64 3.09
CA GLY A 121 -9.48 -9.20 2.77
C GLY A 121 -10.39 -8.20 2.08
N ARG A 122 -10.49 -6.98 2.59
CA ARG A 122 -11.31 -5.94 1.98
C ARG A 122 -10.73 -5.46 0.65
N ARG A 123 -9.41 -5.42 0.51
CA ARG A 123 -8.75 -5.10 -0.76
C ARG A 123 -9.08 -6.12 -1.83
N GLU A 124 -9.09 -7.41 -1.50
CA GLU A 124 -9.43 -8.46 -2.47
C GLU A 124 -10.88 -8.38 -2.92
N GLU A 125 -11.82 -8.12 -2.00
CA GLU A 125 -13.25 -7.90 -2.35
C GLU A 125 -13.41 -6.72 -3.32
N LEU A 126 -12.80 -5.58 -3.02
CA LEU A 126 -12.87 -4.38 -3.85
C LEU A 126 -12.14 -4.54 -5.17
N ARG A 127 -11.10 -5.35 -5.22
CA ARG A 127 -10.35 -5.64 -6.45
C ARG A 127 -11.22 -6.27 -7.52
N GLU A 128 -12.08 -7.22 -7.17
CA GLU A 128 -13.00 -7.83 -8.13
C GLU A 128 -13.95 -6.79 -8.75
N GLU A 129 -14.49 -5.89 -7.95
CA GLU A 129 -15.34 -4.80 -8.43
C GLU A 129 -14.57 -3.84 -9.34
N LEU A 130 -13.35 -3.45 -8.93
CA LEU A 130 -12.51 -2.55 -9.70
C LEU A 130 -12.08 -3.15 -11.04
N VAL A 131 -11.68 -4.43 -11.07
CA VAL A 131 -11.31 -5.10 -12.33
C VAL A 131 -12.52 -5.21 -13.25
N THR A 132 -13.71 -5.47 -12.72
CA THR A 132 -14.95 -5.50 -13.51
C THR A 132 -15.20 -4.13 -14.14
N ALA A 133 -15.20 -3.07 -13.36
CA ALA A 133 -15.41 -1.71 -13.85
C ALA A 133 -14.33 -1.24 -14.84
N ALA A 134 -13.06 -1.60 -14.61
CA ALA A 134 -11.97 -1.31 -15.55
C ALA A 134 -12.16 -2.06 -16.88
N THR A 135 -12.65 -3.31 -16.84
CA THR A 135 -12.93 -4.10 -18.05
C THR A 135 -14.08 -3.50 -18.86
N GLU A 136 -15.15 -3.07 -18.21
CA GLU A 136 -16.27 -2.37 -18.84
C GLU A 136 -15.79 -1.07 -19.48
N ASN A 137 -14.99 -0.28 -18.79
CA ASN A 137 -14.38 0.96 -19.32
C ASN A 137 -13.52 0.71 -20.56
N ALA A 138 -12.68 -0.34 -20.57
CA ALA A 138 -11.88 -0.72 -21.74
C ALA A 138 -12.80 -1.08 -22.92
N ARG A 139 -13.86 -1.85 -22.68
CA ARG A 139 -14.83 -2.23 -23.72
C ARG A 139 -15.56 -1.03 -24.30
N ASP A 140 -15.99 -0.09 -23.46
CA ASP A 140 -16.68 1.12 -23.93
C ASP A 140 -15.78 2.00 -24.75
N GLN A 141 -14.50 2.16 -24.38
CA GLN A 141 -13.52 2.88 -25.18
C GLN A 141 -13.30 2.20 -26.54
N ALA A 142 -13.17 0.86 -26.56
CA ALA A 142 -12.99 0.11 -27.79
C ALA A 142 -14.21 0.27 -28.72
N ASN A 143 -15.44 0.21 -28.19
CA ASN A 143 -16.67 0.43 -28.91
C ASN A 143 -16.72 1.84 -29.52
N HIS A 144 -16.39 2.87 -28.73
CA HIS A 144 -16.36 4.26 -29.20
C HIS A 144 -15.37 4.47 -30.37
N ILE A 145 -14.17 3.84 -30.28
CA ILE A 145 -13.19 3.90 -31.36
C ILE A 145 -13.71 3.14 -32.61
N ALA A 146 -14.32 1.97 -32.42
CA ALA A 146 -14.87 1.15 -33.48
C ALA A 146 -15.97 1.88 -34.25
N GLU A 147 -16.90 2.51 -33.54
CA GLU A 147 -17.96 3.37 -34.12
C GLU A 147 -17.40 4.54 -34.91
N THR A 148 -16.37 5.24 -34.37
CA THR A 148 -15.71 6.36 -35.08
C THR A 148 -15.06 5.92 -36.39
N LEU A 149 -14.62 4.64 -36.45
CA LEU A 149 -13.98 4.05 -37.65
C LEU A 149 -14.99 3.37 -38.58
N ASP A 150 -16.30 3.36 -38.28
CA ASP A 150 -17.33 2.58 -38.99
C ASP A 150 -16.96 1.10 -39.09
N ARG A 151 -16.53 0.48 -37.98
CA ARG A 151 -16.12 -0.91 -37.92
C ARG A 151 -16.69 -1.58 -36.65
N PRO A 152 -17.29 -2.77 -36.78
CA PRO A 152 -17.72 -3.50 -35.60
C PRO A 152 -16.52 -4.14 -34.88
N ILE A 153 -16.62 -4.26 -33.54
CA ILE A 153 -15.77 -5.19 -32.78
C ILE A 153 -16.27 -6.61 -33.06
N THR A 154 -15.36 -7.50 -33.42
CA THR A 154 -15.70 -8.91 -33.76
C THR A 154 -15.24 -9.89 -32.71
N ASP A 155 -14.13 -9.65 -32.04
CA ASP A 155 -13.58 -10.56 -31.04
C ASP A 155 -12.67 -9.84 -30.05
N LEU A 156 -12.47 -10.47 -28.87
CA LEU A 156 -11.47 -10.09 -27.88
C LEU A 156 -10.20 -10.93 -28.15
N VAL A 157 -9.13 -10.29 -28.59
CA VAL A 157 -7.87 -10.96 -28.94
C VAL A 157 -7.04 -11.27 -27.70
N SER A 158 -6.93 -10.31 -26.78
CA SER A 158 -6.19 -10.45 -25.53
C SER A 158 -6.71 -9.50 -24.48
N ILE A 159 -6.59 -9.92 -23.22
CA ILE A 159 -6.85 -9.09 -22.05
C ILE A 159 -5.76 -9.36 -21.02
N SER A 160 -5.24 -8.32 -20.43
CA SER A 160 -4.33 -8.40 -19.29
C SER A 160 -4.74 -7.42 -18.21
N THR A 161 -4.64 -7.84 -16.97
CA THR A 161 -4.80 -6.98 -15.82
C THR A 161 -3.41 -6.64 -15.29
N SER A 162 -3.13 -5.37 -15.13
CA SER A 162 -2.03 -4.91 -14.28
C SER A 162 -2.63 -4.41 -12.98
N ASP A 163 -2.12 -4.96 -11.89
CA ASP A 163 -2.27 -4.31 -10.60
C ASP A 163 -1.28 -3.14 -10.63
N PRO A 164 -1.74 -1.88 -10.58
CA PRO A 164 -0.80 -0.75 -10.51
C PRO A 164 0.06 -0.81 -9.23
N GLY A 165 -0.05 -1.88 -8.45
CA GLY A 165 0.49 -1.95 -7.10
C GLY A 165 -0.36 -1.08 -6.18
N PRO A 166 -0.09 -0.97 -4.89
CA PRO A 166 -0.40 0.26 -4.22
C PRO A 166 0.34 1.30 -5.07
N LEU A 167 -0.40 2.09 -5.89
CA LEU A 167 0.09 3.41 -6.18
C LEU A 167 0.56 3.85 -4.82
N ASP A 168 1.90 4.10 -4.69
CA ASP A 168 2.36 4.76 -3.51
C ASP A 168 1.35 5.88 -3.32
N SER A 169 0.25 5.54 -2.64
CA SER A 169 -0.57 6.56 -2.08
C SER A 169 0.48 7.27 -1.28
N PHE A 170 0.84 8.45 -1.73
CA PHE A 170 1.41 9.44 -0.87
C PHE A 170 0.32 9.71 0.19
N ALA A 171 -0.04 8.66 0.95
CA ALA A 171 -0.46 8.80 2.30
C ALA A 171 0.68 9.63 2.85
N ASP A 172 0.43 10.95 3.02
CA ASP A 172 1.40 11.82 3.62
C ASP A 172 2.02 11.02 4.74
N GLU A 173 3.27 10.57 4.51
CA GLU A 173 4.07 9.85 5.49
C GLU A 173 4.17 10.84 6.64
N ILE A 174 3.20 10.74 7.55
CA ILE A 174 3.12 11.64 8.68
C ILE A 174 4.21 11.17 9.61
N ILE A 175 5.38 11.79 9.47
CA ILE A 175 6.42 11.75 10.49
C ILE A 175 5.83 12.51 11.69
N PRO A 176 5.36 11.81 12.72
CA PRO A 176 4.71 12.49 13.82
C PRO A 176 5.74 13.22 14.67
N SER A 177 5.82 14.52 14.51
CA SER A 177 6.30 15.36 15.62
C SER A 177 5.18 15.46 16.66
N GLY A 178 4.79 14.29 17.26
CA GLY A 178 3.70 14.14 18.21
C GLY A 178 2.40 13.69 17.53
N VAL A 179 1.95 12.47 17.84
CA VAL A 179 0.64 11.95 17.42
C VAL A 179 -0.44 12.75 18.14
N SER A 180 -1.24 13.49 17.37
CA SER A 180 -2.43 14.17 17.94
C SER A 180 -3.56 13.13 18.08
N ALA A 181 -4.23 13.11 19.20
CA ALA A 181 -5.38 12.25 19.52
C ALA A 181 -6.60 12.40 18.57
N ASN A 182 -6.50 13.15 17.48
CA ASN A 182 -7.51 13.34 16.47
C ASN A 182 -6.92 13.14 15.06
N TYR A 183 -6.16 12.05 14.86
CA TYR A 183 -5.70 11.69 13.52
C TYR A 183 -6.87 11.11 12.72
N ASP A 184 -7.35 11.91 11.73
CA ASP A 184 -8.33 11.47 10.73
C ASP A 184 -7.59 11.29 9.40
N PRO A 185 -7.15 10.05 9.09
CA PRO A 185 -6.48 9.78 7.83
C PRO A 185 -7.48 9.94 6.70
N GLY A 186 -7.06 10.60 5.63
CA GLY A 186 -7.83 10.64 4.39
C GLY A 186 -8.12 9.23 3.85
N PRO A 187 -9.00 9.11 2.85
CA PRO A 187 -9.27 7.82 2.21
C PRO A 187 -8.04 7.31 1.47
N VAL A 188 -7.93 5.98 1.41
CA VAL A 188 -6.93 5.28 0.58
C VAL A 188 -7.53 5.04 -0.80
N GLU A 189 -6.86 5.49 -1.86
CA GLU A 189 -7.29 5.20 -3.23
C GLU A 189 -6.84 3.78 -3.63
N LEU A 190 -7.81 2.96 -4.06
CA LEU A 190 -7.56 1.68 -4.70
C LEU A 190 -7.88 1.80 -6.19
N ALA A 191 -7.04 1.25 -7.05
CA ALA A 191 -7.24 1.31 -8.50
C ALA A 191 -6.98 -0.04 -9.17
N ALA A 192 -7.60 -0.25 -10.33
CA ALA A 192 -7.29 -1.35 -11.23
C ALA A 192 -7.11 -0.83 -12.66
N CYS A 193 -6.23 -1.48 -13.42
CA CYS A 193 -6.01 -1.19 -14.82
C CYS A 193 -6.13 -2.49 -15.63
N VAL A 194 -6.82 -2.40 -16.77
CA VAL A 194 -7.01 -3.50 -17.72
C VAL A 194 -6.60 -3.02 -19.09
N THR A 195 -5.67 -3.71 -19.72
CA THR A 195 -5.34 -3.50 -21.15
C THR A 195 -6.02 -4.58 -21.98
N ALA A 196 -6.84 -4.20 -22.94
CA ALA A 196 -7.59 -5.12 -23.81
C ALA A 196 -7.33 -4.81 -25.28
N THR A 197 -7.15 -5.87 -26.06
CA THR A 197 -7.00 -5.79 -27.53
C THR A 197 -8.20 -6.47 -28.18
N TYR A 198 -8.91 -5.73 -29.02
CA TYR A 198 -10.07 -6.21 -29.78
C TYR A 198 -9.78 -6.25 -31.28
N GLU A 199 -10.36 -7.24 -31.97
CA GLU A 199 -10.35 -7.32 -33.42
C GLU A 199 -11.48 -6.45 -34.01
N LEU A 200 -11.13 -5.66 -35.03
CA LEU A 200 -12.08 -4.83 -35.78
C LEU A 200 -12.46 -5.53 -37.08
N GLY A 201 -13.74 -5.69 -37.34
CA GLY A 201 -14.29 -6.21 -38.56
C GLY A 201 -14.04 -5.31 -39.75
N THR A 202 -14.44 -5.80 -40.96
CA THR A 202 -14.44 -5.00 -42.16
C THR A 202 -15.55 -3.98 -42.14
N ARG A 203 -15.28 -2.82 -42.74
CA ARG A 203 -16.33 -1.81 -42.93
C ARG A 203 -17.44 -2.44 -43.78
N ASP A 204 -18.67 -2.28 -43.35
CA ASP A 204 -19.83 -2.78 -44.08
C ASP A 204 -20.08 -1.88 -45.27
N ASP A 205 -19.58 -2.27 -46.46
CA ASP A 205 -19.74 -1.52 -47.73
C ASP A 205 -21.18 -1.65 -48.30
N THR A 206 -22.15 -2.09 -47.48
CA THR A 206 -23.52 -2.35 -47.92
C THR A 206 -24.39 -1.13 -48.09
N LEU A 207 -23.91 0.09 -47.84
CA LEU A 207 -24.69 1.32 -47.99
C LEU A 207 -24.59 2.02 -49.33
N ASP A 208 -23.84 1.47 -50.33
CA ASP A 208 -23.64 2.15 -51.61
C ASP A 208 -24.41 1.53 -52.81
N GLN A 209 -25.36 0.62 -52.58
CA GLN A 209 -26.16 0.00 -53.63
C GLN A 209 -27.57 0.60 -53.87
N ASP A 210 -27.98 1.60 -53.13
CA ASP A 210 -29.29 2.24 -53.36
C ASP A 210 -29.22 3.66 -53.96
N ARG A 211 -28.19 3.95 -54.73
CA ARG A 211 -28.13 5.15 -55.58
C ARG A 211 -27.89 4.81 -57.05
N HIS A 212 -28.95 4.25 -57.68
CA HIS A 212 -29.17 4.36 -59.12
C HIS A 212 -30.62 4.50 -59.46
#